data_f0bfb2cb660c78d4ffa633e78d0393ca
#
_entry.id   f0bfb2cb660c78d4ffa633e78d0393ca
#
_cell.length_a   1.000
_cell.length_b   1.000
_cell.length_c   1.000
_cell.angle_alpha   90.00
_cell.angle_beta   90.00
_cell.angle_gamma   90.00
#
_symmetry.space_group_name_H-M   'P 1'
#
loop_
_entity.id
_entity.type
_entity.pdbx_description
1 polymer ?
#
loop_
_entity_poly.entity_id
_entity_poly.type
_entity_poly.pdbx_seq_one_letter_code
_entity_poly.pdbx_strand_id
1 'polypeptide(L)' 'MRYEYTITDHEGKEEEVKAMSWKKMLKSLLLKTPKFTGKIAYINKKKHKLIKFIKDGRIV' A
#
# COMPACT_ATOMS: atom_id res chain seq x y z
N MET A 1 -16.99 1.85 -3.10
CA MET A 1 -16.37 0.80 -2.31
C MET A 1 -14.95 1.15 -1.96
N ARG A 2 -14.60 1.05 -0.68
CA ARG A 2 -13.25 1.36 -0.23
C ARG A 2 -12.51 0.09 0.14
N TYR A 3 -11.24 0.04 -0.22
CA TYR A 3 -10.37 -1.05 0.16
C TYR A 3 -9.51 -0.64 1.34
N GLU A 4 -9.24 -1.57 2.23
CA GLU A 4 -8.34 -1.33 3.35
C GLU A 4 -6.94 -1.83 2.97
N TYR A 5 -5.95 -0.95 3.10
CA TYR A 5 -4.57 -1.26 2.83
C TYR A 5 -3.76 -1.19 4.10
N THR A 6 -2.96 -2.22 4.36
CA THR A 6 -2.02 -2.21 5.46
C THR A 6 -0.63 -1.99 4.89
N ILE A 7 -0.06 -0.83 5.20
CA ILE A 7 1.23 -0.42 4.69
C ILE A 7 2.29 -0.66 5.76
N THR A 8 3.28 -1.50 5.45
CA THR A 8 4.38 -1.78 6.37
C THR A 8 5.66 -1.25 5.75
N ASP A 9 6.34 -0.34 6.45
CA ASP A 9 7.59 0.22 5.95
C ASP A 9 8.79 -0.68 6.28
N HIS A 10 9.98 -0.26 5.84
CA HIS A 10 11.20 -1.05 6.06
C HIS A 10 11.63 -1.11 7.53
N GLU A 11 11.07 -0.27 8.38
CA GLU A 11 11.33 -0.28 9.82
C GLU A 11 10.32 -1.13 10.59
N GLY A 12 9.35 -1.71 9.89
CA GLY A 12 8.33 -2.55 10.50
C GLY A 12 7.12 -1.78 11.02
N LYS A 13 7.03 -0.50 10.75
CA LYS A 13 5.85 0.29 11.15
C LYS A 13 4.68 0.00 10.23
N GLU A 14 3.53 -0.26 10.83
CA GLU A 14 2.30 -0.54 10.08
C GLU A 14 1.36 0.64 10.13
N GLU A 15 0.74 0.94 8.99
CA GLU A 15 -0.26 1.98 8.88
C GLU A 15 -1.44 1.46 8.06
N GLU A 16 -2.66 1.71 8.53
CA GLU A 16 -3.86 1.34 7.80
C GLU A 16 -4.39 2.54 7.03
N VAL A 17 -4.66 2.33 5.74
CA VAL A 17 -5.18 3.37 4.86
C VAL A 17 -6.38 2.81 4.10
N LYS A 18 -7.42 3.63 3.97
CA LYS A 18 -8.60 3.29 3.17
C LYS A 18 -8.59 4.13 1.91
N ALA A 19 -8.76 3.49 0.77
CA ALA A 19 -8.81 4.19 -0.51
C ALA A 19 -9.73 3.47 -1.48
N MET A 20 -10.21 4.19 -2.48
CA MET A 20 -11.14 3.64 -3.45
C MET A 20 -10.45 2.76 -4.49
N SER A 21 -9.17 2.94 -4.70
CA SER A 21 -8.41 2.13 -5.64
C SER A 21 -6.93 2.07 -5.26
N TRP A 22 -6.26 1.07 -5.78
CA TRP A 22 -4.82 0.92 -5.60
C TRP A 22 -4.06 2.16 -6.07
N LYS A 23 -4.41 2.69 -7.24
CA LYS A 23 -3.74 3.87 -7.80
C LYS A 23 -3.87 5.08 -6.89
N LYS A 24 -5.06 5.31 -6.34
CA LYS A 24 -5.29 6.44 -5.44
C LYS A 24 -4.51 6.27 -4.13
N MET A 25 -4.50 5.07 -3.58
CA MET A 25 -3.72 4.78 -2.38
C MET A 25 -2.24 5.01 -2.62
N LEU A 26 -1.71 4.44 -3.69
CA LEU A 26 -0.30 4.55 -4.03
C LEU A 26 0.12 6.00 -4.28
N LYS A 27 -0.70 6.75 -5.00
CA LYS A 27 -0.44 8.16 -5.25
C LYS A 27 -0.36 8.96 -3.95
N SER A 28 -1.30 8.73 -3.04
CA SER A 28 -1.32 9.37 -1.74
C SER A 28 -0.07 9.03 -0.92
N LEU A 29 0.29 7.76 -0.91
CA LEU A 29 1.47 7.28 -0.18
C LEU A 29 2.75 7.91 -0.72
N LEU A 30 2.91 7.95 -2.03
CA LEU A 30 4.12 8.48 -2.66
C LEU A 30 4.21 10.01 -2.56
N LEU A 31 3.09 10.70 -2.38
CA LEU A 31 3.11 12.14 -2.11
C LEU A 31 3.75 12.42 -0.75
N LYS A 32 3.49 11.58 0.23
CA LYS A 32 4.08 11.71 1.57
C LYS A 32 5.50 11.16 1.62
N THR A 33 5.73 10.05 0.94
CA THR A 33 7.01 9.35 0.99
C THR A 33 7.37 8.89 -0.43
N PRO A 34 8.01 9.77 -1.24
CA PRO A 34 8.32 9.44 -2.64
C PRO A 34 9.21 8.22 -2.83
N LYS A 35 10.06 7.94 -1.87
CA LYS A 35 10.96 6.78 -1.92
C LYS A 35 10.56 5.69 -0.93
N PHE A 36 9.27 5.47 -0.82
CA PHE A 36 8.77 4.46 0.10
C PHE A 36 9.34 3.07 -0.25
N THR A 37 9.79 2.35 0.77
CA THR A 37 10.26 0.98 0.65
C THR A 37 9.54 0.15 1.70
N GLY A 38 8.92 -0.94 1.29
CA GLY A 38 8.17 -1.79 2.20
C GLY A 38 7.19 -2.66 1.46
N LYS A 39 6.11 -3.01 2.15
CA LYS A 39 5.08 -3.85 1.55
C LYS A 39 3.69 -3.30 1.86
N ILE A 40 2.76 -3.60 0.98
CA ILE A 40 1.36 -3.20 1.15
C ILE A 40 0.49 -4.43 0.98
N ALA A 41 -0.27 -4.74 2.02
CA ALA A 41 -1.21 -5.85 1.99
C ALA A 41 -2.63 -5.30 1.87
N TYR A 42 -3.47 -5.96 1.09
CA TYR A 42 -4.86 -5.58 0.97
C TYR A 42 -5.71 -6.78 0.57
N ILE A 43 -7.02 -6.64 0.75
CA ILE A 43 -7.98 -7.67 0.39
C ILE A 43 -8.77 -7.16 -0.82
N ASN A 44 -8.76 -7.92 -1.92
CA ASN A 44 -9.47 -7.54 -3.14
C ASN A 44 -10.98 -7.86 -3.05
N LYS A 45 -11.73 -7.57 -4.13
CA LYS A 45 -13.17 -7.82 -4.18
C LYS A 45 -13.54 -9.27 -3.95
N LYS A 46 -12.68 -10.19 -4.32
CA LYS A 46 -12.90 -11.63 -4.15
C LYS A 46 -12.45 -12.14 -2.79
N LYS A 47 -12.15 -11.21 -1.86
CA LYS A 47 -11.68 -11.51 -0.51
C LYS A 47 -10.35 -12.26 -0.47
N HIS A 48 -9.54 -12.12 -1.52
CA HIS A 48 -8.18 -12.67 -1.53
C HIS A 48 -7.22 -11.64 -0.98
N LYS A 49 -6.35 -12.08 -0.08
CA LYS A 49 -5.30 -11.22 0.46
C LYS A 49 -4.15 -11.13 -0.53
N LEU A 50 -3.81 -9.92 -0.93
CA LEU A 50 -2.71 -9.66 -1.84
C LEU A 50 -1.64 -8.84 -1.15
N ILE A 51 -0.39 -9.14 -1.45
CA ILE A 51 0.75 -8.40 -0.90
C ILE A 51 1.61 -7.91 -2.06
N LYS A 52 1.88 -6.60 -2.07
CA LYS A 52 2.74 -5.97 -3.06
C LYS A 52 3.96 -5.39 -2.38
N PHE A 53 5.12 -5.62 -2.97
CA PHE A 53 6.38 -5.06 -2.46
C PHE A 53 6.75 -3.82 -3.25
N ILE A 54 7.23 -2.81 -2.54
CA ILE A 54 7.63 -1.54 -3.13
C ILE A 54 9.05 -1.21 -2.69
N LYS A 55 9.86 -0.80 -3.65
CA LYS A 55 11.23 -0.37 -3.37
C LYS A 55 11.50 0.96 -4.06
N ASP A 56 11.90 1.96 -3.26
CA ASP A 56 12.17 3.33 -3.73
C ASP A 56 11.03 3.93 -4.53
N GLY A 57 9.80 3.67 -4.09
CA GLY A 57 8.60 4.19 -4.74
C GLY A 57 8.16 3.44 -5.98
N ARG A 58 8.77 2.29 -6.27
CA ARG A 58 8.44 1.48 -7.44
C ARG A 58 7.97 0.10 -7.02
N ILE A 59 6.96 -0.42 -7.72
CA ILE A 59 6.48 -1.79 -7.50
C ILE A 59 7.51 -2.76 -8.05
N VAL A 60 7.89 -3.72 -7.21
CA VAL A 60 8.91 -4.73 -7.56
C VAL A 60 8.24 -6.04 -7.96
#